data_9c5923e14c2ced115a4b8f80f7e64e0a
#
_entry.id   9c5923e14c2ced115a4b8f80f7e64e0a
#
_cell.length_a   1.000
_cell.length_b   1.000
_cell.length_c   1.000
_cell.angle_alpha   90.00
_cell.angle_beta   90.00
_cell.angle_gamma   90.00
#
_symmetry.space_group_name_H-M   'P 1'
#
loop_
_entity.id
_entity.type
_entity.pdbx_description
1 polymer ?
#
loop_
_entity_poly.entity_id
_entity_poly.type
_entity_poly.pdbx_seq_one_letter_code
_entity_poly.pdbx_strand_id
1 'polypeptide(L)'
;MKIIVKYHNGAGKLECHGAWIDLSASEDVDLHKGEVKIIPLGVSMKLPEGCEGILAPRSSTCLKHGILMANSIGIIENEYCGNDDVWGFAAYAIRDTHIEKGTRIAQFRMLRSMSDVIIIQTDDMNCASRGGYGSTGEAAKEVCL
;
A
#
# COMPACT_ATOMS: atom_id res chain seq x y z
N MET A 1 -4.33 -19.66 2.99
CA MET A 1 -5.19 -18.49 3.26
C MET A 1 -6.15 -18.31 2.10
N LYS A 2 -7.36 -17.80 2.34
CA LYS A 2 -8.38 -17.61 1.31
C LYS A 2 -8.87 -16.16 1.34
N ILE A 3 -8.87 -15.49 0.19
CA ILE A 3 -9.44 -14.15 0.00
C ILE A 3 -10.72 -14.31 -0.80
N ILE A 4 -11.78 -13.60 -0.43
CA ILE A 4 -13.01 -13.49 -1.22
C ILE A 4 -12.95 -12.16 -1.94
N VAL A 5 -13.15 -12.17 -3.26
CA VAL A 5 -13.03 -10.97 -4.11
C VAL A 5 -14.33 -10.73 -4.87
N LYS A 6 -14.82 -9.50 -4.79
CA LYS A 6 -15.84 -8.96 -5.72
C LYS A 6 -15.11 -8.09 -6.74
N TYR A 7 -15.24 -8.43 -8.00
CA TYR A 7 -14.75 -7.63 -9.11
C TYR A 7 -15.82 -6.63 -9.54
N HIS A 8 -15.42 -5.37 -9.69
CA HIS A 8 -16.23 -4.31 -10.25
C HIS A 8 -15.95 -4.14 -11.75
N ASN A 9 -16.79 -3.33 -12.44
CA ASN A 9 -16.59 -3.08 -13.86
C ASN A 9 -15.20 -2.47 -14.12
N GLY A 10 -14.51 -3.02 -15.08
CA GLY A 10 -13.16 -2.60 -15.44
C GLY A 10 -12.00 -3.23 -14.65
N ALA A 11 -12.30 -4.01 -13.62
CA ALA A 11 -11.29 -4.68 -12.82
C ALA A 11 -10.42 -5.65 -13.61
N GLY A 12 -9.12 -5.62 -13.39
CA GLY A 12 -8.20 -6.67 -13.80
C GLY A 12 -8.34 -7.91 -12.93
N LYS A 13 -8.20 -9.09 -13.51
CA LYS A 13 -8.18 -10.35 -12.76
C LYS A 13 -6.94 -10.42 -11.88
N LEU A 14 -7.14 -10.77 -10.60
CA LEU A 14 -6.02 -10.97 -9.67
C LEU A 14 -5.29 -12.29 -9.97
N GLU A 15 -3.97 -12.22 -10.01
CA GLU A 15 -3.10 -13.37 -10.19
C GLU A 15 -2.00 -13.35 -9.12
N CYS A 16 -1.78 -14.50 -8.49
CA CYS A 16 -0.71 -14.66 -7.50
C CYS A 16 0.60 -14.99 -8.21
N HIS A 17 1.52 -14.04 -8.22
CA HIS A 17 2.89 -14.23 -8.67
C HIS A 17 3.85 -13.93 -7.51
N GLY A 18 4.21 -14.96 -6.75
CA GLY A 18 5.08 -14.81 -5.57
C GLY A 18 4.34 -14.29 -4.34
N ALA A 19 5.00 -13.44 -3.54
CA ALA A 19 4.49 -12.96 -2.25
C ALA A 19 3.56 -11.74 -2.34
N TRP A 20 3.45 -11.10 -3.50
CA TRP A 20 2.63 -9.93 -3.76
C TRP A 20 1.64 -10.21 -4.88
N ILE A 21 0.47 -9.60 -4.80
CA ILE A 21 -0.59 -9.69 -5.79
C ILE A 21 -0.73 -8.34 -6.47
N ASP A 22 -0.60 -8.30 -7.80
CA ASP A 22 -0.71 -7.07 -8.57
C ASP A 22 -2.17 -6.60 -8.69
N LEU A 23 -2.35 -5.28 -8.68
CA LEU A 23 -3.62 -4.59 -8.88
C LEU A 23 -3.49 -3.57 -10.02
N SER A 24 -4.53 -3.50 -10.84
CA SER A 24 -4.59 -2.64 -12.02
C SER A 24 -5.60 -1.50 -11.84
N ALA A 25 -5.37 -0.38 -12.50
CA ALA A 25 -6.39 0.65 -12.67
C ALA A 25 -7.62 0.06 -13.35
N SER A 26 -8.82 0.33 -12.83
CA SER A 26 -10.08 -0.18 -13.39
C SER A 26 -10.71 0.72 -14.44
N GLU A 27 -10.15 1.92 -14.63
CA GLU A 27 -10.58 2.91 -15.62
C GLU A 27 -9.37 3.69 -16.15
N ASP A 28 -9.58 4.44 -17.25
CA ASP A 28 -8.61 5.41 -17.76
C ASP A 28 -8.59 6.64 -16.86
N VAL A 29 -7.40 7.11 -16.49
CA VAL A 29 -7.26 8.26 -15.59
C VAL A 29 -6.21 9.21 -16.11
N ASP A 30 -6.60 10.46 -16.34
CA ASP A 30 -5.69 11.58 -16.61
C ASP A 30 -5.35 12.29 -15.30
N LEU A 31 -4.08 12.62 -15.13
CA LEU A 31 -3.57 13.42 -14.02
C LEU A 31 -2.62 14.51 -14.52
N HIS A 32 -2.77 15.70 -13.98
CA HIS A 32 -1.83 16.80 -14.16
C HIS A 32 -0.73 16.78 -13.10
N LYS A 33 0.43 17.30 -13.45
CA LYS A 33 1.54 17.42 -12.50
C LYS A 33 1.10 18.15 -11.21
N GLY A 34 1.36 17.51 -10.07
CA GLY A 34 0.99 18.00 -8.75
C GLY A 34 -0.42 17.62 -8.30
N GLU A 35 -1.21 16.96 -9.15
CA GLU A 35 -2.56 16.50 -8.81
C GLU A 35 -2.51 15.28 -7.89
N VAL A 36 -3.44 15.24 -6.92
CA VAL A 36 -3.72 14.06 -6.10
C VAL A 36 -5.09 13.51 -6.47
N LYS A 37 -5.16 12.23 -6.80
CA LYS A 37 -6.41 11.56 -7.19
C LYS A 37 -6.42 10.11 -6.75
N ILE A 38 -7.58 9.61 -6.36
CA ILE A 38 -7.77 8.18 -6.11
C ILE A 38 -8.03 7.47 -7.43
N ILE A 39 -7.17 6.54 -7.80
CA ILE A 39 -7.35 5.67 -8.95
C ILE A 39 -8.03 4.39 -8.46
N PRO A 40 -9.25 4.07 -8.92
CA PRO A 40 -9.93 2.85 -8.49
C PRO A 40 -9.25 1.60 -9.03
N LEU A 41 -9.12 0.58 -8.18
CA LEU A 41 -8.50 -0.70 -8.52
C LEU A 41 -9.55 -1.78 -8.88
N GLY A 42 -10.83 -1.43 -8.80
CA GLY A 42 -11.95 -2.24 -9.27
C GLY A 42 -12.21 -3.51 -8.46
N VAL A 43 -11.71 -3.62 -7.25
CA VAL A 43 -11.92 -4.79 -6.39
C VAL A 43 -12.37 -4.37 -4.99
N SER A 44 -13.32 -5.12 -4.43
CA SER A 44 -13.62 -5.15 -3.00
C SER A 44 -13.25 -6.53 -2.48
N MET A 45 -12.57 -6.60 -1.34
CA MET A 45 -12.04 -7.88 -0.86
C MET A 45 -12.34 -8.10 0.61
N LYS A 46 -12.71 -9.35 0.93
CA LYS A 46 -12.75 -9.83 2.31
C LYS A 46 -11.51 -10.66 2.58
N LEU A 47 -10.66 -10.14 3.43
CA LEU A 47 -9.44 -10.79 3.87
C LEU A 47 -9.76 -11.86 4.94
N PRO A 48 -8.86 -12.82 5.19
CA PRO A 48 -9.00 -13.74 6.31
C PRO A 48 -9.06 -13.00 7.65
N GLU A 49 -9.79 -13.55 8.61
CA GLU A 49 -9.84 -13.03 9.97
C GLU A 49 -8.43 -12.89 10.56
N GLY A 50 -8.20 -11.81 11.30
CA GLY A 50 -6.90 -11.48 11.88
C GLY A 50 -5.83 -11.11 10.85
N CYS A 51 -6.23 -10.68 9.65
CA CYS A 51 -5.33 -10.18 8.62
C CYS A 51 -5.73 -8.78 8.17
N GLU A 52 -4.75 -8.01 7.77
CA GLU A 52 -4.89 -6.71 7.10
C GLU A 52 -4.16 -6.72 5.76
N GLY A 53 -4.56 -5.84 4.85
CA GLY A 53 -3.91 -5.67 3.56
C GLY A 53 -2.93 -4.50 3.58
N ILE A 54 -1.73 -4.71 3.07
CA ILE A 54 -0.77 -3.62 2.81
C ILE A 54 -0.72 -3.42 1.30
N LEU A 55 -1.16 -2.25 0.86
CA LEU A 55 -1.14 -1.79 -0.53
C LEU A 55 0.09 -0.91 -0.75
N ALA A 56 0.84 -1.20 -1.79
CA ALA A 56 2.04 -0.46 -2.17
C ALA A 56 2.09 -0.22 -3.68
N PRO A 57 2.84 0.78 -4.17
CA PRO A 57 3.13 0.89 -5.59
C PRO A 57 4.01 -0.28 -6.04
N ARG A 58 3.94 -0.63 -7.33
CA ARG A 58 4.93 -1.53 -7.94
C ARG A 58 6.25 -0.76 -8.14
N SER A 59 7.36 -1.47 -8.21
CA SER A 59 8.70 -0.90 -8.38
C SER A 59 8.82 0.03 -9.61
N SER A 60 8.07 -0.25 -10.67
CA SER A 60 8.08 0.54 -11.90
C SER A 60 7.05 1.67 -11.95
N THR A 61 6.15 1.79 -10.98
CA THR A 61 4.99 2.69 -11.03
C THR A 61 5.42 4.16 -11.15
N CYS A 62 6.35 4.61 -10.33
CA CYS A 62 6.86 5.98 -10.42
C CYS A 62 7.59 6.23 -11.75
N LEU A 63 8.51 5.35 -12.12
CA LEU A 63 9.36 5.54 -13.30
C LEU A 63 8.57 5.54 -14.62
N LYS A 64 7.67 4.57 -14.79
CA LYS A 64 6.89 4.41 -16.02
C LYS A 64 5.72 5.37 -16.10
N HIS A 65 4.98 5.52 -15.00
CA HIS A 65 3.70 6.23 -15.01
C HIS A 65 3.76 7.61 -14.37
N GLY A 66 4.88 8.00 -13.74
CA GLY A 66 5.03 9.32 -13.14
C GLY A 66 4.08 9.59 -11.97
N ILE A 67 3.67 8.56 -11.26
CA ILE A 67 2.82 8.68 -10.06
C ILE A 67 3.52 8.07 -8.84
N LEU A 68 3.33 8.71 -7.71
CA LEU A 68 3.71 8.22 -6.39
C LEU A 68 2.44 7.85 -5.62
N MET A 69 2.56 7.01 -4.62
CA MET A 69 1.48 6.78 -3.67
C MET A 69 1.52 7.89 -2.62
N ALA A 70 0.50 8.76 -2.62
CA ALA A 70 0.46 9.98 -1.83
C ALA A 70 0.51 9.74 -0.31
N ASN A 71 -0.04 8.61 0.14
CA ASN A 71 -0.04 8.17 1.54
C ASN A 71 1.08 7.17 1.86
N SER A 72 2.11 7.05 1.02
CA SER A 72 3.24 6.13 1.13
C SER A 72 2.87 4.66 1.03
N ILE A 73 1.96 4.19 1.87
CA ILE A 73 1.35 2.84 1.82
C ILE A 73 -0.15 2.95 2.09
N GLY A 74 -0.94 2.05 1.53
CA GLY A 74 -2.35 1.86 1.88
C GLY A 74 -2.47 0.76 2.93
N ILE A 75 -3.21 1.03 3.99
CA ILE A 75 -3.56 0.02 4.99
C ILE A 75 -5.03 -0.27 4.83
N ILE A 76 -5.35 -1.53 4.61
CA ILE A 76 -6.72 -2.00 4.39
C ILE A 76 -7.07 -2.92 5.57
N GLU A 77 -7.88 -2.40 6.47
CA GLU A 77 -8.38 -3.16 7.61
C GLU A 77 -9.37 -4.24 7.17
N ASN A 78 -9.52 -5.28 7.98
CA ASN A 78 -10.39 -6.42 7.67
C ASN A 78 -11.86 -6.03 7.52
N GLU A 79 -12.29 -5.00 8.26
CA GLU A 79 -13.64 -4.46 8.25
C GLU A 79 -13.99 -3.71 6.95
N TYR A 80 -12.98 -3.25 6.18
CA TYR A 80 -13.19 -2.62 4.87
C TYR A 80 -13.41 -3.70 3.79
N CYS A 81 -14.58 -4.35 3.88
CA CYS A 81 -14.91 -5.54 3.07
C CYS A 81 -16.35 -5.57 2.54
N GLY A 82 -17.03 -4.44 2.58
CA GLY A 82 -18.38 -4.28 2.02
C GLY A 82 -18.41 -4.36 0.49
N ASN A 83 -19.62 -4.46 -0.04
CA ASN A 83 -19.81 -4.57 -1.49
C ASN A 83 -19.29 -3.37 -2.28
N ASP A 84 -19.30 -2.20 -1.66
CA ASP A 84 -18.92 -0.93 -2.30
C ASP A 84 -17.61 -0.36 -1.74
N ASP A 85 -16.91 -1.13 -0.90
CA ASP A 85 -15.60 -0.81 -0.37
C ASP A 85 -14.51 -1.12 -1.42
N VAL A 86 -14.51 -0.33 -2.49
CA VAL A 86 -13.58 -0.50 -3.61
C VAL A 86 -12.20 0.00 -3.22
N TRP A 87 -11.20 -0.85 -3.38
CA TRP A 87 -9.81 -0.49 -3.14
C TRP A 87 -9.35 0.56 -4.15
N GLY A 88 -8.58 1.55 -3.68
CA GLY A 88 -8.08 2.65 -4.47
C GLY A 88 -6.61 2.93 -4.24
N PHE A 89 -5.94 3.43 -5.27
CA PHE A 89 -4.56 3.90 -5.21
C PHE A 89 -4.56 5.43 -5.12
N ALA A 90 -4.13 6.00 -4.00
CA ALA A 90 -3.98 7.43 -3.82
C ALA A 90 -2.75 7.90 -4.61
N ALA A 91 -2.96 8.38 -5.82
CA ALA A 91 -1.90 8.83 -6.72
C ALA A 91 -1.57 10.31 -6.50
N TYR A 92 -0.27 10.63 -6.47
CA TYR A 92 0.28 11.97 -6.66
C TYR A 92 1.09 11.99 -7.95
N ALA A 93 0.73 12.86 -8.90
CA ALA A 93 1.38 12.94 -10.20
C ALA A 93 2.61 13.86 -10.15
N ILE A 94 3.80 13.33 -10.49
CA ILE A 94 5.04 14.12 -10.58
C ILE A 94 5.22 14.78 -11.95
N ARG A 95 4.42 14.39 -12.93
CA ARG A 95 4.31 14.95 -14.29
C ARG A 95 2.90 14.70 -14.82
N ASP A 96 2.52 15.38 -15.90
CA ASP A 96 1.30 15.04 -16.62
C ASP A 96 1.39 13.60 -17.11
N THR A 97 0.35 12.83 -16.88
CA THR A 97 0.35 11.40 -17.21
C THR A 97 -1.06 10.88 -17.46
N HIS A 98 -1.14 9.86 -18.31
CA HIS A 98 -2.34 9.09 -18.58
C HIS A 98 -2.10 7.65 -18.10
N ILE A 99 -3.02 7.13 -17.31
CA ILE A 99 -3.03 5.73 -16.83
C ILE A 99 -4.15 5.01 -17.55
N GLU A 100 -3.80 4.12 -18.46
CA GLU A 100 -4.77 3.30 -19.17
C GLU A 100 -5.39 2.26 -18.22
N LYS A 101 -6.69 2.02 -18.40
CA LYS A 101 -7.38 0.89 -17.78
C LYS A 101 -6.61 -0.41 -17.97
N GLY A 102 -6.51 -1.22 -16.92
CA GLY A 102 -5.77 -2.47 -16.93
C GLY A 102 -4.27 -2.32 -16.62
N THR A 103 -3.75 -1.09 -16.56
CA THR A 103 -2.35 -0.84 -16.17
C THR A 103 -2.12 -1.25 -14.72
N ARG A 104 -1.17 -2.16 -14.49
CA ARG A 104 -0.79 -2.60 -13.13
C ARG A 104 0.05 -1.51 -12.45
N ILE A 105 -0.54 -0.79 -11.51
CA ILE A 105 0.06 0.35 -10.80
C ILE A 105 0.34 0.06 -9.33
N ALA A 106 -0.30 -0.94 -8.77
CA ALA A 106 -0.22 -1.29 -7.36
C ALA A 106 0.02 -2.78 -7.17
N GLN A 107 0.40 -3.14 -5.96
CA GLN A 107 0.51 -4.50 -5.49
C GLN A 107 0.13 -4.56 -4.00
N PHE A 108 -0.35 -5.70 -3.53
CA PHE A 108 -0.66 -5.86 -2.12
C PHE A 108 -0.19 -7.22 -1.59
N ARG A 109 -0.05 -7.28 -0.29
CA ARG A 109 0.11 -8.51 0.48
C ARG A 109 -0.70 -8.42 1.77
N MET A 110 -0.95 -9.56 2.38
CA MET A 110 -1.57 -9.62 3.70
C MET A 110 -0.52 -9.73 4.79
N LEU A 111 -0.79 -9.07 5.91
CA LEU A 111 -0.09 -9.23 7.17
C LEU A 111 -1.08 -9.70 8.24
N ARG A 112 -0.57 -10.23 9.34
CA ARG A 112 -1.40 -10.46 10.53
C ARG A 112 -1.68 -9.10 11.18
N SER A 113 -2.94 -8.86 11.50
CA SER A 113 -3.35 -7.68 12.27
C SER A 113 -2.76 -7.76 13.68
N MET A 114 -2.43 -6.61 14.20
CA MET A 114 -2.05 -6.47 15.61
C MET A 114 -3.33 -6.56 16.45
N SER A 115 -3.50 -7.63 17.20
CA SER A 115 -4.62 -7.84 18.11
C SER A 115 -4.17 -7.76 19.56
N ASP A 116 -5.12 -7.58 20.46
CA ASP A 116 -4.94 -7.69 21.93
C ASP A 116 -3.89 -6.74 22.51
N VAL A 117 -3.76 -5.53 21.94
CA VAL A 117 -2.87 -4.51 22.47
C VAL A 117 -3.54 -3.79 23.64
N ILE A 118 -2.95 -3.92 24.82
CA ILE A 118 -3.33 -3.15 26.01
C ILE A 118 -2.36 -1.98 26.14
N ILE A 119 -2.88 -0.77 26.10
CA ILE A 119 -2.10 0.46 26.31
C ILE A 119 -2.12 0.81 27.79
N ILE A 120 -0.94 0.79 28.42
CA ILE A 120 -0.78 1.14 29.83
C ILE A 120 -0.02 2.46 29.91
N GLN A 121 -0.60 3.47 30.53
CA GLN A 121 0.08 4.72 30.80
C GLN A 121 1.06 4.53 31.97
N THR A 122 2.28 5.07 31.83
CA THR A 122 3.29 5.12 32.88
C THR A 122 4.04 6.45 32.82
N ASP A 123 4.47 6.94 33.97
CA ASP A 123 5.33 8.13 34.07
C ASP A 123 6.82 7.78 33.95
N ASP A 124 7.18 6.50 34.11
CA ASP A 124 8.55 6.01 34.01
C ASP A 124 8.60 4.70 33.21
N MET A 125 9.37 4.69 32.15
CA MET A 125 9.60 3.50 31.30
C MET A 125 10.58 2.50 31.91
N ASN A 126 11.29 2.85 32.97
CA ASN A 126 12.32 2.03 33.63
C ASN A 126 13.37 1.49 32.64
N CYS A 127 13.65 2.25 31.58
CA CYS A 127 14.63 1.91 30.55
C CYS A 127 15.55 3.09 30.26
N ALA A 128 16.82 2.81 29.97
CA ALA A 128 17.75 3.84 29.55
C ALA A 128 17.39 4.38 28.15
N SER A 129 17.46 5.70 27.98
CA SER A 129 17.26 6.34 26.68
C SER A 129 18.39 5.95 25.71
N ARG A 130 18.00 5.51 24.51
CA ARG A 130 18.95 5.08 23.48
C ARG A 130 19.64 6.23 22.73
N GLY A 131 19.11 7.44 22.81
CA GLY A 131 19.51 8.59 22.02
C GLY A 131 18.57 8.89 20.86
N GLY A 132 18.75 10.05 20.24
CA GLY A 132 17.90 10.54 19.14
C GLY A 132 18.39 10.15 17.75
N TYR A 133 17.82 10.80 16.73
CA TYR A 133 18.23 10.64 15.35
C TYR A 133 19.71 10.97 15.15
N GLY A 134 20.45 10.12 14.42
CA GLY A 134 21.89 10.29 14.18
C GLY A 134 22.79 9.79 15.31
N SER A 135 22.24 9.31 16.44
CA SER A 135 23.04 8.81 17.58
C SER A 135 23.92 7.58 17.25
N THR A 136 23.64 6.89 16.15
CA THR A 136 24.41 5.72 15.65
C THR A 136 25.50 6.09 14.65
N GLY A 137 25.64 7.40 14.29
CA GLY A 137 26.58 7.90 13.29
C GLY A 137 26.05 7.79 11.86
N GLU A 138 26.64 8.56 10.95
CA GLU A 138 26.20 8.65 9.54
C GLU A 138 27.04 7.79 8.59
N ALA A 139 28.25 7.44 8.96
CA ALA A 139 29.15 6.68 8.11
C ALA A 139 29.03 5.16 8.34
N ALA A 140 28.98 4.41 7.26
CA ALA A 140 29.15 2.97 7.31
C ALA A 140 30.61 2.65 7.75
N LYS A 141 30.78 1.65 8.64
CA LYS A 141 32.09 1.13 8.93
C LYS A 141 32.62 0.38 7.72
N GLU A 142 33.87 0.63 7.33
CA GLU A 142 34.55 -0.13 6.28
C GLU A 142 34.52 -1.63 6.62
N VAL A 143 34.22 -2.46 5.64
CA VAL A 143 34.38 -3.90 5.76
C VAL A 143 35.85 -4.20 5.55
N CYS A 144 36.58 -4.57 6.61
CA CYS A 144 37.89 -5.18 6.48
C CYS A 144 37.67 -6.59 5.89
N LEU A 145 38.06 -6.77 4.62
CA LEU A 145 38.13 -8.06 3.91
C LEU A 145 39.38 -8.81 4.34
#